data_94dfe332e0f2d38c9ea744fabb079c64
#
_entry.id   94dfe332e0f2d38c9ea744fabb079c64
#
_cell.length_a   1.000
_cell.length_b   1.000
_cell.length_c   1.000
_cell.angle_alpha   90.00
_cell.angle_beta   90.00
_cell.angle_gamma   90.00
#
_symmetry.space_group_name_H-M   'P 1'
#
loop_
_entity.id
_entity.type
_entity.pdbx_description
1 polymer ?
#
loop_
_entity_poly.entity_id
_entity_poly.type
_entity_poly.pdbx_seq_one_letter_code
_entity_poly.pdbx_strand_id
1 'polypeptide(L)'
;MLTPICRDVFRSYGVVDQPDPTRKVHRYPIPRVGGLAIAVSYLVAYLLVRPEEGSPLAQQISLVWKLLPGAALAFAIGLLDDLFNLRAWQKLLGQIAAASVACWGGVRILSIHGADTVAWWNVPLTIIWLLACMNAFNLVDGLDGLAAGVGLFATLTVFAAALMSHNMVLAVATFPLAGALLAFLCYNFNPATIFLGDSGSLLIGFLLGCYAAIWTNKSATVLGMTAPLMALSIPLLDVALAIVRRFLGRQPLFAADRGHIHHRLLDRGLTPRRVVLVLYGLCGLAAAFSLLQGVVHSFAGALILLFCVFMLLGIQYLGYAEFDLAGRLLFSGEFQRTVSAQLDLRKFRAALLAAGTPGECWEAIRDAGVRFGFQQVRLSLGGEIYDYCGDDPETPAWTLRIPLSNRDYAVLSRPFASSVLPMMVAPFVDLLRQTLAEKFPESATAEAGSAVSLARE
;
A
#
# COMPACT_ATOMS: atom_id res chain seq x y z
N MET A 1 -11.08 -31.26 15.10
CA MET A 1 -10.90 -31.69 16.50
C MET A 1 -9.99 -30.77 17.31
N LEU A 2 -8.84 -30.32 16.77
CA LEU A 2 -7.89 -29.45 17.51
C LEU A 2 -8.45 -28.06 17.83
N THR A 3 -9.23 -27.46 16.95
CA THR A 3 -9.74 -26.08 17.13
C THR A 3 -10.55 -25.91 18.43
N PRO A 4 -11.57 -26.75 18.75
CA PRO A 4 -12.29 -26.60 20.02
C PRO A 4 -11.39 -26.88 21.23
N ILE A 5 -10.44 -27.80 21.13
CA ILE A 5 -9.48 -28.07 22.23
C ILE A 5 -8.62 -26.83 22.49
N CYS A 6 -8.03 -26.25 21.47
CA CYS A 6 -7.27 -24.99 21.58
C CYS A 6 -8.13 -23.87 22.17
N ARG A 7 -9.35 -23.68 21.67
CA ARG A 7 -10.29 -22.69 22.19
C ARG A 7 -10.50 -22.86 23.73
N ASP A 8 -10.83 -24.05 24.13
CA ASP A 8 -11.23 -24.31 25.52
C ASP A 8 -10.02 -24.25 26.51
N VAL A 9 -8.86 -24.76 26.07
CA VAL A 9 -7.61 -24.67 26.83
C VAL A 9 -7.18 -23.21 27.02
N PHE A 10 -7.09 -22.42 25.94
CA PHE A 10 -6.64 -21.04 26.05
C PHE A 10 -7.66 -20.14 26.77
N ARG A 11 -8.95 -20.47 26.69
CA ARG A 11 -9.97 -19.80 27.46
C ARG A 11 -9.79 -20.09 28.98
N SER A 12 -9.42 -21.31 29.37
CA SER A 12 -9.18 -21.65 30.76
C SER A 12 -7.93 -20.98 31.34
N TYR A 13 -6.91 -20.71 30.49
CA TYR A 13 -5.71 -19.97 30.88
C TYR A 13 -5.87 -18.45 30.81
N GLY A 14 -7.04 -17.94 30.40
CA GLY A 14 -7.27 -16.49 30.28
C GLY A 14 -6.55 -15.78 29.13
N VAL A 15 -5.99 -16.54 28.20
CA VAL A 15 -5.35 -15.97 26.97
C VAL A 15 -6.45 -15.66 25.96
N VAL A 16 -7.14 -14.55 26.21
CA VAL A 16 -8.33 -14.13 25.46
C VAL A 16 -8.27 -12.64 25.12
N ASP A 17 -8.81 -12.29 23.99
CA ASP A 17 -9.07 -10.91 23.61
C ASP A 17 -10.27 -10.39 24.39
N GLN A 18 -10.03 -9.38 25.24
CA GLN A 18 -11.09 -8.79 26.06
C GLN A 18 -11.99 -7.89 25.20
N PRO A 19 -13.31 -7.91 25.43
CA PRO A 19 -14.21 -6.98 24.72
C PRO A 19 -13.90 -5.53 25.11
N ASP A 20 -13.81 -4.65 24.11
CA ASP A 20 -13.69 -3.21 24.29
C ASP A 20 -14.91 -2.54 23.64
N PRO A 21 -15.81 -1.92 24.42
CA PRO A 21 -17.04 -1.33 23.92
C PRO A 21 -16.82 -0.22 22.87
N THR A 22 -15.62 0.38 22.87
CA THR A 22 -15.29 1.52 21.98
C THR A 22 -14.64 1.10 20.67
N ARG A 23 -14.03 -0.10 20.62
CA ARG A 23 -13.19 -0.53 19.49
C ARG A 23 -13.54 -1.88 18.90
N LYS A 24 -14.22 -2.77 19.64
CA LYS A 24 -14.41 -4.17 19.27
C LYS A 24 -15.87 -4.53 19.12
N VAL A 25 -16.17 -5.39 18.15
CA VAL A 25 -17.55 -5.81 17.83
C VAL A 25 -18.03 -6.97 18.71
N HIS A 26 -17.10 -7.76 19.30
CA HIS A 26 -17.45 -8.92 20.12
C HIS A 26 -17.78 -8.53 21.57
N ARG A 27 -18.75 -9.25 22.16
CA ARG A 27 -19.27 -9.01 23.52
C ARG A 27 -18.70 -9.94 24.59
N TYR A 28 -18.00 -11.00 24.19
CA TYR A 28 -17.45 -12.03 25.08
C TYR A 28 -15.94 -12.17 24.83
N PRO A 29 -15.16 -12.60 25.86
CA PRO A 29 -13.75 -12.90 25.69
C PRO A 29 -13.53 -14.05 24.70
N ILE A 30 -12.74 -13.84 23.64
CA ILE A 30 -12.48 -14.83 22.60
C ILE A 30 -10.97 -15.10 22.50
N PRO A 31 -10.52 -16.39 22.51
CA PRO A 31 -9.11 -16.72 22.35
C PRO A 31 -8.55 -16.30 20.97
N ARG A 32 -7.31 -15.75 20.95
CA ARG A 32 -6.61 -15.28 19.72
C ARG A 32 -5.50 -16.25 19.26
N VAL A 33 -5.67 -17.53 19.44
CA VAL A 33 -4.64 -18.56 19.19
C VAL A 33 -5.07 -19.60 18.14
N GLY A 34 -5.95 -19.21 17.24
CA GLY A 34 -6.44 -20.09 16.18
C GLY A 34 -5.36 -20.64 15.27
N GLY A 35 -4.29 -19.84 15.05
CA GLY A 35 -3.12 -20.26 14.29
C GLY A 35 -2.46 -21.54 14.82
N LEU A 36 -2.51 -21.80 16.13
CA LEU A 36 -1.98 -23.03 16.72
C LEU A 36 -2.73 -24.28 16.22
N ALA A 37 -4.07 -24.21 16.16
CA ALA A 37 -4.87 -25.32 15.67
C ALA A 37 -4.56 -25.63 14.20
N ILE A 38 -4.35 -24.59 13.37
CA ILE A 38 -3.97 -24.73 11.96
C ILE A 38 -2.56 -25.31 11.83
N ALA A 39 -1.57 -24.74 12.53
CA ALA A 39 -0.18 -25.16 12.48
C ALA A 39 -0.01 -26.63 12.87
N VAL A 40 -0.62 -27.04 13.99
CA VAL A 40 -0.55 -28.44 14.47
C VAL A 40 -1.27 -29.38 13.50
N SER A 41 -2.48 -29.00 13.00
CA SER A 41 -3.20 -29.81 12.02
C SER A 41 -2.39 -30.01 10.74
N TYR A 42 -1.76 -28.94 10.25
CA TYR A 42 -0.91 -28.95 9.06
C TYR A 42 0.31 -29.85 9.27
N LEU A 43 1.02 -29.71 10.37
CA LEU A 43 2.18 -30.53 10.71
C LEU A 43 1.83 -32.02 10.86
N VAL A 44 0.76 -32.34 11.59
CA VAL A 44 0.30 -33.72 11.79
C VAL A 44 -0.08 -34.38 10.47
N ALA A 45 -0.74 -33.65 9.56
CA ALA A 45 -1.06 -34.17 8.24
C ALA A 45 0.19 -34.59 7.46
N TYR A 46 1.29 -33.81 7.54
CA TYR A 46 2.55 -34.18 6.91
C TYR A 46 3.27 -35.36 7.59
N LEU A 47 3.20 -35.45 8.89
CA LEU A 47 3.77 -36.59 9.65
C LEU A 47 3.04 -37.91 9.32
N LEU A 48 1.75 -37.82 8.95
CA LEU A 48 0.95 -38.99 8.56
C LEU A 48 1.17 -39.41 7.11
N VAL A 49 1.58 -38.49 6.23
CA VAL A 49 1.92 -38.81 4.84
C VAL A 49 3.32 -39.43 4.80
N ARG A 50 3.36 -40.76 4.67
CA ARG A 50 4.60 -41.51 4.57
C ARG A 50 4.73 -42.09 3.13
N PRO A 51 5.35 -41.36 2.19
CA PRO A 51 5.60 -41.91 0.88
C PRO A 51 6.61 -43.06 0.96
N GLU A 52 6.47 -44.05 0.10
CA GLU A 52 7.45 -45.11 -0.03
C GLU A 52 8.82 -44.54 -0.41
N GLU A 53 9.88 -45.02 0.25
CA GLU A 53 11.26 -44.60 -0.02
C GLU A 53 11.60 -44.83 -1.51
N GLY A 54 12.15 -43.80 -2.16
CA GLY A 54 12.48 -43.85 -3.60
C GLY A 54 11.32 -43.52 -4.54
N SER A 55 10.09 -43.34 -4.06
CA SER A 55 8.98 -42.91 -4.91
C SER A 55 9.17 -41.46 -5.41
N PRO A 56 8.64 -41.11 -6.61
CA PRO A 56 8.64 -39.71 -7.07
C PRO A 56 7.98 -38.74 -6.07
N LEU A 57 7.02 -39.23 -5.30
CA LEU A 57 6.34 -38.46 -4.25
C LEU A 57 7.28 -38.17 -3.08
N ALA A 58 8.15 -39.08 -2.67
CA ALA A 58 9.13 -38.89 -1.60
C ALA A 58 10.12 -37.76 -1.92
N GLN A 59 10.63 -37.75 -3.16
CA GLN A 59 11.52 -36.67 -3.62
C GLN A 59 10.78 -35.29 -3.65
N GLN A 60 9.53 -35.30 -4.04
CA GLN A 60 8.72 -34.09 -4.13
C GLN A 60 8.34 -33.54 -2.76
N ILE A 61 8.01 -34.38 -1.78
CA ILE A 61 7.71 -33.99 -0.41
C ILE A 61 8.93 -33.39 0.30
N SER A 62 10.15 -33.72 -0.12
CA SER A 62 11.38 -33.14 0.44
C SER A 62 11.38 -31.60 0.36
N LEU A 63 10.78 -31.01 -0.69
CA LEU A 63 10.65 -29.54 -0.81
C LEU A 63 9.70 -28.97 0.24
N VAL A 64 8.63 -29.69 0.55
CA VAL A 64 7.66 -29.26 1.60
C VAL A 64 8.33 -29.27 2.98
N TRP A 65 9.14 -30.29 3.28
CA TRP A 65 9.90 -30.33 4.52
C TRP A 65 10.87 -29.15 4.67
N LYS A 66 11.41 -28.63 3.56
CA LYS A 66 12.26 -27.44 3.56
C LYS A 66 11.48 -26.15 3.86
N LEU A 67 10.15 -26.12 3.71
CA LEU A 67 9.32 -24.98 4.07
C LEU A 67 9.01 -24.92 5.57
N LEU A 68 8.99 -26.07 6.25
CA LEU A 68 8.56 -26.16 7.66
C LEU A 68 9.37 -25.28 8.61
N PRO A 69 10.71 -25.15 8.50
CA PRO A 69 11.46 -24.27 9.40
C PRO A 69 11.05 -22.79 9.26
N GLY A 70 10.87 -22.30 8.01
CA GLY A 70 10.38 -20.96 7.76
C GLY A 70 8.93 -20.77 8.23
N ALA A 71 8.08 -21.76 7.99
CA ALA A 71 6.69 -21.75 8.47
C ALA A 71 6.60 -21.74 10.02
N ALA A 72 7.46 -22.54 10.69
CA ALA A 72 7.56 -22.53 12.15
C ALA A 72 8.02 -21.17 12.70
N LEU A 73 8.97 -20.51 12.04
CA LEU A 73 9.39 -19.16 12.42
C LEU A 73 8.27 -18.14 12.21
N ALA A 74 7.59 -18.16 11.05
CA ALA A 74 6.47 -17.26 10.78
C ALA A 74 5.35 -17.44 11.81
N PHE A 75 5.01 -18.70 12.15
CA PHE A 75 4.07 -19.04 13.21
C PHE A 75 4.54 -18.55 14.58
N ALA A 76 5.80 -18.81 14.94
CA ALA A 76 6.35 -18.43 16.23
C ALA A 76 6.36 -16.91 16.44
N ILE A 77 6.74 -16.13 15.45
CA ILE A 77 6.70 -14.67 15.49
C ILE A 77 5.26 -14.18 15.68
N GLY A 78 4.29 -14.75 14.95
CA GLY A 78 2.88 -14.40 15.13
C GLY A 78 2.36 -14.80 16.52
N LEU A 79 2.75 -15.94 17.05
CA LEU A 79 2.38 -16.38 18.40
C LEU A 79 2.97 -15.46 19.48
N LEU A 80 4.23 -15.05 19.30
CA LEU A 80 4.87 -14.08 20.20
C LEU A 80 4.16 -12.72 20.16
N ASP A 81 3.68 -12.32 18.96
CA ASP A 81 2.90 -11.09 18.82
C ASP A 81 1.53 -11.21 19.49
N ASP A 82 0.83 -12.33 19.32
CA ASP A 82 -0.45 -12.61 19.97
C ASP A 82 -0.35 -12.59 21.52
N LEU A 83 0.80 -13.02 22.07
CA LEU A 83 1.02 -13.10 23.52
C LEU A 83 1.59 -11.82 24.13
N PHE A 84 2.51 -11.14 23.42
CA PHE A 84 3.33 -10.05 23.99
C PHE A 84 3.16 -8.71 23.29
N ASN A 85 2.37 -8.61 22.23
CA ASN A 85 2.17 -7.40 21.41
C ASN A 85 3.53 -6.78 20.98
N LEU A 86 4.21 -7.44 20.06
CA LEU A 86 5.53 -7.05 19.57
C LEU A 86 5.49 -5.66 18.90
N ARG A 87 6.62 -4.96 18.97
CA ARG A 87 6.79 -3.73 18.18
C ARG A 87 6.86 -4.07 16.70
N ALA A 88 6.38 -3.18 15.81
CA ALA A 88 6.34 -3.41 14.37
C ALA A 88 7.70 -3.83 13.77
N TRP A 89 8.81 -3.24 14.22
CA TRP A 89 10.15 -3.60 13.75
C TRP A 89 10.60 -5.00 14.20
N GLN A 90 10.20 -5.47 15.39
CA GLN A 90 10.51 -6.82 15.89
C GLN A 90 9.78 -7.87 15.06
N LYS A 91 8.49 -7.63 14.79
CA LYS A 91 7.67 -8.45 13.90
C LYS A 91 8.27 -8.52 12.49
N LEU A 92 8.68 -7.38 11.94
CA LEU A 92 9.31 -7.29 10.62
C LEU A 92 10.62 -8.10 10.57
N LEU A 93 11.50 -7.99 11.56
CA LEU A 93 12.74 -8.76 11.63
C LEU A 93 12.47 -10.27 11.65
N GLY A 94 11.48 -10.72 12.43
CA GLY A 94 11.08 -12.12 12.46
C GLY A 94 10.52 -12.61 11.13
N GLN A 95 9.72 -11.81 10.45
CA GLN A 95 9.22 -12.11 9.11
C GLN A 95 10.37 -12.20 8.08
N ILE A 96 11.36 -11.30 8.15
CA ILE A 96 12.57 -11.35 7.29
C ILE A 96 13.34 -12.65 7.56
N ALA A 97 13.53 -13.03 8.83
CA ALA A 97 14.20 -14.28 9.19
C ALA A 97 13.45 -15.50 8.62
N ALA A 98 12.12 -15.57 8.78
CA ALA A 98 11.30 -16.65 8.21
C ALA A 98 11.42 -16.72 6.67
N ALA A 99 11.35 -15.58 5.99
CA ALA A 99 11.51 -15.46 4.54
C ALA A 99 12.93 -15.88 4.09
N SER A 100 13.96 -15.48 4.83
CA SER A 100 15.37 -15.86 4.54
C SER A 100 15.59 -17.37 4.66
N VAL A 101 14.99 -18.00 5.68
CA VAL A 101 15.03 -19.47 5.85
C VAL A 101 14.32 -20.15 4.69
N ALA A 102 13.19 -19.65 4.20
CA ALA A 102 12.51 -20.17 3.02
C ALA A 102 13.40 -20.05 1.76
N CYS A 103 14.05 -18.91 1.56
CA CYS A 103 14.99 -18.71 0.46
C CYS A 103 16.18 -19.69 0.51
N TRP A 104 16.71 -19.94 1.72
CA TRP A 104 17.76 -20.95 1.92
C TRP A 104 17.25 -22.36 1.63
N GLY A 105 16.00 -22.66 1.97
CA GLY A 105 15.31 -23.91 1.62
C GLY A 105 15.02 -24.08 0.11
N GLY A 106 15.33 -23.07 -0.72
CA GLY A 106 15.18 -23.12 -2.17
C GLY A 106 13.92 -22.44 -2.72
N VAL A 107 13.13 -21.77 -1.88
CA VAL A 107 11.99 -20.95 -2.34
C VAL A 107 12.52 -19.69 -2.99
N ARG A 108 12.27 -19.50 -4.27
CA ARG A 108 12.68 -18.32 -5.04
C ARG A 108 11.62 -17.95 -6.06
N ILE A 109 11.37 -16.65 -6.21
CA ILE A 109 10.58 -16.12 -7.32
C ILE A 109 11.53 -15.97 -8.49
N LEU A 110 11.14 -16.55 -9.63
CA LEU A 110 11.80 -16.42 -10.93
C LEU A 110 13.23 -16.91 -11.09
N SER A 111 13.33 -17.97 -11.82
CA SER A 111 14.29 -18.11 -12.91
C SER A 111 13.66 -17.49 -14.17
N ILE A 112 13.77 -16.17 -14.38
CA ILE A 112 13.44 -15.58 -15.68
C ILE A 112 14.47 -16.10 -16.68
N HIS A 113 13.99 -16.78 -17.73
CA HIS A 113 14.78 -17.19 -18.89
C HIS A 113 15.93 -18.17 -18.64
N GLY A 114 15.70 -19.39 -18.17
CA GLY A 114 16.68 -20.49 -18.36
C GLY A 114 18.16 -20.16 -18.05
N ALA A 115 18.44 -18.99 -17.51
CA ALA A 115 19.75 -18.61 -17.05
C ALA A 115 19.94 -19.17 -15.64
N ASP A 116 20.79 -20.18 -15.52
CA ASP A 116 21.30 -20.72 -14.26
C ASP A 116 22.09 -19.67 -13.43
N THR A 117 22.12 -18.44 -13.88
CA THR A 117 22.66 -17.32 -13.13
C THR A 117 21.68 -16.96 -12.02
N VAL A 118 22.03 -17.33 -10.81
CA VAL A 118 21.39 -16.85 -9.56
C VAL A 118 21.53 -15.33 -9.55
N ALA A 119 20.55 -14.65 -10.17
CA ALA A 119 20.53 -13.21 -10.13
C ALA A 119 20.41 -12.79 -8.66
N TRP A 120 21.38 -12.03 -8.17
CA TRP A 120 21.48 -11.60 -6.76
C TRP A 120 20.19 -10.93 -6.25
N TRP A 121 19.40 -10.38 -7.15
CA TRP A 121 18.12 -9.72 -6.84
C TRP A 121 16.95 -10.70 -6.58
N ASN A 122 17.06 -12.01 -6.93
CA ASN A 122 15.99 -12.98 -6.70
C ASN A 122 15.71 -13.21 -5.22
N VAL A 123 16.73 -13.20 -4.38
CA VAL A 123 16.58 -13.37 -2.93
C VAL A 123 15.87 -12.16 -2.30
N PRO A 124 16.32 -10.92 -2.50
CA PRO A 124 15.59 -9.75 -2.02
C PRO A 124 14.14 -9.68 -2.51
N LEU A 125 13.89 -10.00 -3.78
CA LEU A 125 12.55 -10.00 -4.34
C LEU A 125 11.65 -11.04 -3.66
N THR A 126 12.18 -12.25 -3.42
CA THR A 126 11.45 -13.31 -2.72
C THR A 126 11.13 -12.91 -1.28
N ILE A 127 12.09 -12.29 -0.58
CA ILE A 127 11.87 -11.80 0.79
C ILE A 127 10.75 -10.74 0.79
N ILE A 128 10.83 -9.75 -0.10
CA ILE A 128 9.79 -8.70 -0.23
C ILE A 128 8.41 -9.31 -0.52
N TRP A 129 8.35 -10.30 -1.42
CA TRP A 129 7.14 -11.02 -1.75
C TRP A 129 6.54 -11.74 -0.54
N LEU A 130 7.34 -12.53 0.19
CA LEU A 130 6.88 -13.25 1.37
C LEU A 130 6.43 -12.28 2.47
N LEU A 131 7.14 -11.18 2.66
CA LEU A 131 6.73 -10.10 3.56
C LEU A 131 5.39 -9.49 3.14
N ALA A 132 5.20 -9.22 1.85
CA ALA A 132 3.95 -8.70 1.32
C ALA A 132 2.79 -9.67 1.59
N CYS A 133 2.98 -10.98 1.33
CA CYS A 133 1.96 -12.00 1.60
C CYS A 133 1.64 -12.12 3.10
N MET A 134 2.64 -12.20 3.98
CA MET A 134 2.43 -12.28 5.43
C MET A 134 1.66 -11.07 5.95
N ASN A 135 2.07 -9.86 5.56
CA ASN A 135 1.40 -8.64 6.01
C ASN A 135 0.01 -8.48 5.37
N ALA A 136 -0.19 -8.96 4.13
CA ALA A 136 -1.50 -8.94 3.48
C ALA A 136 -2.54 -9.76 4.24
N PHE A 137 -2.19 -10.99 4.63
CA PHE A 137 -3.08 -11.81 5.44
C PHE A 137 -3.29 -11.27 6.86
N ASN A 138 -2.25 -10.66 7.44
CA ASN A 138 -2.37 -10.04 8.74
C ASN A 138 -3.31 -8.81 8.73
N LEU A 139 -3.28 -7.99 7.69
CA LEU A 139 -4.17 -6.84 7.54
C LEU A 139 -5.62 -7.23 7.20
N VAL A 140 -5.82 -8.32 6.47
CA VAL A 140 -7.16 -8.83 6.15
C VAL A 140 -7.83 -9.51 7.36
N ASP A 141 -7.07 -9.91 8.39
CA ASP A 141 -7.61 -10.54 9.62
C ASP A 141 -8.30 -9.53 10.56
N GLY A 142 -9.15 -8.68 9.97
CA GLY A 142 -9.94 -7.67 10.71
C GLY A 142 -11.38 -8.04 10.99
N LEU A 143 -11.90 -9.13 10.41
CA LEU A 143 -13.28 -9.62 10.58
C LEU A 143 -13.33 -11.13 10.75
N ASP A 144 -14.29 -11.59 11.55
CA ASP A 144 -14.55 -13.02 11.80
C ASP A 144 -14.65 -13.81 10.49
N GLY A 145 -13.78 -14.82 10.33
CA GLY A 145 -13.74 -15.71 9.18
C GLY A 145 -13.04 -15.13 7.94
N LEU A 146 -12.76 -13.84 7.88
CA LEU A 146 -12.30 -13.21 6.64
C LEU A 146 -10.95 -13.77 6.19
N ALA A 147 -9.91 -13.67 6.98
CA ALA A 147 -8.57 -14.13 6.60
C ALA A 147 -8.51 -15.65 6.38
N ALA A 148 -9.16 -16.42 7.27
CA ALA A 148 -9.22 -17.88 7.13
C ALA A 148 -9.94 -18.31 5.85
N GLY A 149 -11.06 -17.66 5.49
CA GLY A 149 -11.80 -17.98 4.28
C GLY A 149 -11.10 -17.53 3.00
N VAL A 150 -10.54 -16.32 2.98
CA VAL A 150 -9.70 -15.86 1.84
C VAL A 150 -8.51 -16.81 1.65
N GLY A 151 -7.86 -17.22 2.74
CA GLY A 151 -6.79 -18.22 2.72
C GLY A 151 -7.25 -19.58 2.17
N LEU A 152 -8.46 -20.01 2.54
CA LEU A 152 -9.07 -21.24 2.02
C LEU A 152 -9.31 -21.15 0.50
N PHE A 153 -9.92 -20.05 0.00
CA PHE A 153 -10.14 -19.85 -1.43
C PHE A 153 -8.81 -19.84 -2.19
N ALA A 154 -7.81 -19.11 -1.71
CA ALA A 154 -6.48 -19.07 -2.33
C ALA A 154 -5.84 -20.48 -2.34
N THR A 155 -5.90 -21.20 -1.22
CA THR A 155 -5.35 -22.56 -1.10
C THR A 155 -6.04 -23.55 -2.05
N LEU A 156 -7.38 -23.53 -2.12
CA LEU A 156 -8.15 -24.37 -3.03
C LEU A 156 -7.87 -24.03 -4.50
N THR A 157 -7.68 -22.75 -4.82
CA THR A 157 -7.31 -22.32 -6.17
C THR A 157 -5.95 -22.89 -6.57
N VAL A 158 -4.95 -22.75 -5.70
CA VAL A 158 -3.60 -23.29 -5.94
C VAL A 158 -3.66 -24.83 -6.02
N PHE A 159 -4.43 -25.48 -5.17
CA PHE A 159 -4.63 -26.95 -5.21
C PHE A 159 -5.25 -27.40 -6.54
N ALA A 160 -6.34 -26.76 -6.97
CA ALA A 160 -6.99 -27.09 -8.24
C ALA A 160 -6.06 -26.85 -9.43
N ALA A 161 -5.36 -25.72 -9.45
CA ALA A 161 -4.38 -25.42 -10.47
C ALA A 161 -3.21 -26.42 -10.48
N ALA A 162 -2.77 -26.88 -9.30
CA ALA A 162 -1.74 -27.91 -9.17
C ALA A 162 -2.19 -29.26 -9.75
N LEU A 163 -3.45 -29.66 -9.52
CA LEU A 163 -4.00 -30.88 -10.13
C LEU A 163 -4.09 -30.76 -11.65
N MET A 164 -4.55 -29.63 -12.16
CA MET A 164 -4.67 -29.36 -13.61
C MET A 164 -3.33 -29.38 -14.32
N SER A 165 -2.26 -28.93 -13.66
CA SER A 165 -0.88 -28.93 -14.19
C SER A 165 -0.05 -30.15 -13.81
N HIS A 166 -0.67 -31.18 -13.24
CA HIS A 166 0.01 -32.39 -12.75
C HIS A 166 1.17 -32.11 -11.78
N ASN A 167 1.09 -30.99 -11.03
CA ASN A 167 2.08 -30.62 -10.01
C ASN A 167 1.74 -31.24 -8.65
N MET A 168 2.03 -32.55 -8.50
CA MET A 168 1.70 -33.30 -7.28
C MET A 168 2.35 -32.77 -6.02
N VAL A 169 3.56 -32.15 -6.10
CA VAL A 169 4.22 -31.50 -4.95
C VAL A 169 3.31 -30.44 -4.36
N LEU A 170 2.82 -29.56 -5.22
CA LEU A 170 2.03 -28.43 -4.79
C LEU A 170 0.62 -28.87 -4.35
N ALA A 171 0.06 -29.89 -5.00
CA ALA A 171 -1.21 -30.49 -4.58
C ALA A 171 -1.12 -31.10 -3.17
N VAL A 172 -0.07 -31.89 -2.89
CA VAL A 172 0.19 -32.45 -1.56
C VAL A 172 0.48 -31.36 -0.53
N ALA A 173 1.18 -30.29 -0.92
CA ALA A 173 1.50 -29.18 -0.04
C ALA A 173 0.25 -28.38 0.39
N THR A 174 -0.69 -28.17 -0.52
CA THR A 174 -1.85 -27.31 -0.30
C THR A 174 -3.04 -28.03 0.34
N PHE A 175 -3.21 -29.33 0.08
CA PHE A 175 -4.35 -30.11 0.57
C PHE A 175 -4.50 -30.12 2.10
N PRO A 176 -3.44 -30.34 2.90
CA PRO A 176 -3.55 -30.27 4.36
C PRO A 176 -3.90 -28.87 4.88
N LEU A 177 -3.39 -27.82 4.23
CA LEU A 177 -3.73 -26.45 4.61
C LEU A 177 -5.21 -26.15 4.31
N ALA A 178 -5.73 -26.59 3.17
CA ALA A 178 -7.15 -26.44 2.82
C ALA A 178 -8.05 -27.13 3.86
N GLY A 179 -7.71 -28.37 4.25
CA GLY A 179 -8.45 -29.11 5.28
C GLY A 179 -8.40 -28.43 6.66
N ALA A 180 -7.23 -27.94 7.07
CA ALA A 180 -7.07 -27.22 8.34
C ALA A 180 -7.87 -25.91 8.36
N LEU A 181 -7.83 -25.11 7.27
CA LEU A 181 -8.57 -23.86 7.15
C LEU A 181 -10.07 -24.08 7.10
N LEU A 182 -10.55 -25.08 6.37
CA LEU A 182 -11.96 -25.43 6.30
C LEU A 182 -12.50 -25.82 7.68
N ALA A 183 -11.79 -26.70 8.41
CA ALA A 183 -12.16 -27.10 9.74
C ALA A 183 -12.12 -25.94 10.75
N PHE A 184 -11.10 -25.07 10.65
CA PHE A 184 -10.98 -23.88 11.49
C PHE A 184 -12.12 -22.89 11.25
N LEU A 185 -12.49 -22.67 9.98
CA LEU A 185 -13.53 -21.74 9.58
C LEU A 185 -14.90 -22.06 10.20
N CYS A 186 -15.19 -23.34 10.50
CA CYS A 186 -16.41 -23.73 11.20
C CYS A 186 -16.53 -23.08 12.60
N TYR A 187 -15.41 -22.66 13.21
CA TYR A 187 -15.37 -22.03 14.53
C TYR A 187 -15.03 -20.54 14.49
N ASN A 188 -14.44 -20.09 13.38
CA ASN A 188 -14.01 -18.71 13.18
C ASN A 188 -14.99 -17.88 12.35
N PHE A 189 -15.95 -18.52 11.61
CA PHE A 189 -16.97 -17.78 10.86
C PHE A 189 -17.91 -17.03 11.81
N ASN A 190 -18.38 -15.86 11.37
CA ASN A 190 -19.18 -14.94 12.18
C ASN A 190 -20.52 -15.55 12.68
N PRO A 191 -20.79 -15.59 13.97
CA PRO A 191 -19.99 -15.09 15.09
C PRO A 191 -18.86 -16.05 15.49
N ALA A 192 -17.61 -15.54 15.55
CA ALA A 192 -16.44 -16.36 15.85
C ALA A 192 -16.40 -16.79 17.31
N THR A 193 -15.98 -18.04 17.56
CA THR A 193 -15.72 -18.60 18.90
C THR A 193 -14.23 -18.67 19.23
N ILE A 194 -13.36 -18.49 18.22
CA ILE A 194 -11.92 -18.41 18.31
C ILE A 194 -11.41 -17.51 17.19
N PHE A 195 -10.49 -16.60 17.47
CA PHE A 195 -9.85 -15.75 16.47
C PHE A 195 -8.61 -16.43 15.90
N LEU A 196 -8.29 -16.09 14.64
CA LEU A 196 -7.14 -16.61 13.92
C LEU A 196 -5.82 -16.19 14.60
N GLY A 197 -5.72 -14.91 14.91
CA GLY A 197 -4.54 -14.27 15.48
C GLY A 197 -3.41 -14.06 14.48
N ASP A 198 -2.38 -13.35 14.93
CA ASP A 198 -1.19 -13.08 14.15
C ASP A 198 -0.40 -14.36 13.83
N SER A 199 -0.42 -15.34 14.74
CA SER A 199 0.13 -16.67 14.53
C SER A 199 -0.47 -17.38 13.31
N GLY A 200 -1.79 -17.26 13.11
CA GLY A 200 -2.47 -17.87 11.98
C GLY A 200 -2.31 -17.08 10.70
N SER A 201 -2.51 -15.77 10.76
CA SER A 201 -2.45 -14.91 9.57
C SER A 201 -1.06 -14.87 8.94
N LEU A 202 0.01 -14.77 9.75
CA LEU A 202 1.40 -14.81 9.26
C LEU A 202 1.74 -16.19 8.67
N LEU A 203 1.31 -17.29 9.30
CA LEU A 203 1.52 -18.65 8.81
C LEU A 203 0.84 -18.86 7.45
N ILE A 204 -0.43 -18.48 7.32
CA ILE A 204 -1.19 -18.60 6.06
C ILE A 204 -0.53 -17.78 4.97
N GLY A 205 -0.23 -16.51 5.24
CA GLY A 205 0.44 -15.62 4.29
C GLY A 205 1.80 -16.15 3.84
N PHE A 206 2.60 -16.68 4.77
CA PHE A 206 3.89 -17.30 4.47
C PHE A 206 3.75 -18.53 3.55
N LEU A 207 2.87 -19.47 3.91
CA LEU A 207 2.67 -20.71 3.15
C LEU A 207 2.15 -20.40 1.74
N LEU A 208 1.13 -19.56 1.61
CA LEU A 208 0.58 -19.19 0.31
C LEU A 208 1.59 -18.41 -0.54
N GLY A 209 2.38 -17.53 0.07
CA GLY A 209 3.49 -16.86 -0.61
C GLY A 209 4.55 -17.83 -1.13
N CYS A 210 4.90 -18.85 -0.34
CA CYS A 210 5.82 -19.91 -0.77
C CYS A 210 5.23 -20.76 -1.89
N TYR A 211 3.96 -21.14 -1.82
CA TYR A 211 3.28 -21.91 -2.87
C TYR A 211 3.23 -21.14 -4.18
N ALA A 212 2.92 -19.84 -4.13
CA ALA A 212 2.97 -18.98 -5.30
C ALA A 212 4.38 -18.92 -5.92
N ALA A 213 5.41 -18.77 -5.09
CA ALA A 213 6.81 -18.76 -5.56
C ALA A 213 7.23 -20.10 -6.19
N ILE A 214 6.83 -21.24 -5.61
CA ILE A 214 7.10 -22.59 -6.14
C ILE A 214 6.37 -22.81 -7.47
N TRP A 215 5.13 -22.28 -7.58
CA TRP A 215 4.36 -22.33 -8.82
C TRP A 215 5.08 -21.63 -9.96
N THR A 216 5.63 -20.45 -9.71
CA THR A 216 6.30 -19.64 -10.74
C THR A 216 7.55 -20.29 -11.29
N ASN A 217 8.27 -21.08 -10.51
CA ASN A 217 9.48 -21.78 -10.94
C ASN A 217 9.23 -22.86 -12.01
N LYS A 218 8.00 -23.36 -12.13
CA LYS A 218 7.61 -24.35 -13.14
C LYS A 218 6.99 -23.73 -14.39
N SER A 219 6.63 -22.46 -14.35
CA SER A 219 6.05 -21.72 -15.46
C SER A 219 7.12 -20.91 -16.14
N ALA A 220 7.60 -21.35 -17.30
CA ALA A 220 8.65 -20.67 -18.08
C ALA A 220 8.21 -19.29 -18.63
N THR A 221 7.02 -18.81 -18.30
CA THR A 221 6.46 -17.57 -18.82
C THR A 221 6.00 -16.63 -17.71
N VAL A 222 6.12 -15.31 -17.94
CA VAL A 222 5.56 -14.26 -17.07
C VAL A 222 4.07 -14.48 -16.79
N LEU A 223 3.34 -15.08 -17.74
CA LEU A 223 1.93 -15.45 -17.60
C LEU A 223 1.69 -16.48 -16.48
N GLY A 224 2.67 -17.34 -16.16
CA GLY A 224 2.56 -18.29 -15.06
C GLY A 224 2.48 -17.64 -13.67
N MET A 225 2.98 -16.42 -13.52
CA MET A 225 2.89 -15.67 -12.25
C MET A 225 1.51 -15.06 -12.02
N THR A 226 0.73 -14.85 -13.08
CA THR A 226 -0.55 -14.15 -12.96
C THR A 226 -1.60 -14.99 -12.23
N ALA A 227 -1.59 -16.31 -12.35
CA ALA A 227 -2.54 -17.18 -11.66
C ALA A 227 -2.44 -17.10 -10.11
N PRO A 228 -1.24 -17.25 -9.49
CA PRO A 228 -1.09 -17.01 -8.05
C PRO A 228 -1.41 -15.58 -7.62
N LEU A 229 -1.04 -14.58 -8.44
CA LEU A 229 -1.37 -13.19 -8.16
C LEU A 229 -2.88 -12.94 -8.16
N MET A 230 -3.62 -13.54 -9.10
CA MET A 230 -5.08 -13.48 -9.11
C MET A 230 -5.68 -14.15 -7.87
N ALA A 231 -5.19 -15.33 -7.47
CA ALA A 231 -5.66 -16.03 -6.29
C ALA A 231 -5.44 -15.22 -4.99
N LEU A 232 -4.36 -14.46 -4.91
CA LEU A 232 -3.99 -13.60 -3.78
C LEU A 232 -4.38 -12.13 -3.98
N SER A 233 -5.13 -11.80 -5.04
CA SER A 233 -5.38 -10.42 -5.46
C SER A 233 -6.05 -9.57 -4.38
N ILE A 234 -7.05 -10.09 -3.66
CA ILE A 234 -7.78 -9.31 -2.67
C ILE A 234 -6.88 -8.86 -1.51
N PRO A 235 -6.13 -9.77 -0.82
CA PRO A 235 -5.20 -9.35 0.23
C PRO A 235 -4.09 -8.42 -0.27
N LEU A 236 -3.49 -8.73 -1.41
CA LEU A 236 -2.39 -7.93 -1.96
C LEU A 236 -2.85 -6.55 -2.41
N LEU A 237 -4.06 -6.47 -3.00
CA LEU A 237 -4.66 -5.20 -3.37
C LEU A 237 -4.90 -4.32 -2.15
N ASP A 238 -5.45 -4.88 -1.06
CA ASP A 238 -5.73 -4.11 0.16
C ASP A 238 -4.44 -3.50 0.75
N VAL A 239 -3.33 -4.27 0.77
CA VAL A 239 -2.01 -3.76 1.18
C VAL A 239 -1.50 -2.70 0.22
N ALA A 240 -1.58 -2.93 -1.09
CA ALA A 240 -1.12 -1.96 -2.09
C ALA A 240 -1.89 -0.63 -1.97
N LEU A 241 -3.22 -0.70 -1.83
CA LEU A 241 -4.06 0.47 -1.59
C LEU A 241 -3.68 1.21 -0.30
N ALA A 242 -3.39 0.46 0.78
CA ALA A 242 -2.96 1.04 2.05
C ALA A 242 -1.59 1.76 1.93
N ILE A 243 -0.62 1.15 1.24
CA ILE A 243 0.71 1.75 1.00
C ILE A 243 0.57 3.03 0.18
N VAL A 244 -0.17 3.00 -0.94
CA VAL A 244 -0.38 4.16 -1.82
C VAL A 244 -1.07 5.29 -1.04
N ARG A 245 -2.10 5.00 -0.28
CA ARG A 245 -2.84 5.98 0.53
C ARG A 245 -1.94 6.64 1.57
N ARG A 246 -1.16 5.86 2.33
CA ARG A 246 -0.22 6.38 3.33
C ARG A 246 0.87 7.22 2.70
N PHE A 247 1.40 6.78 1.56
CA PHE A 247 2.41 7.53 0.81
C PHE A 247 1.86 8.89 0.33
N LEU A 248 0.68 8.91 -0.28
CA LEU A 248 0.03 10.14 -0.73
C LEU A 248 -0.37 11.05 0.45
N GLY A 249 -0.82 10.47 1.56
CA GLY A 249 -1.18 11.18 2.79
C GLY A 249 0.02 11.59 3.66
N ARG A 250 1.27 11.34 3.25
CA ARG A 250 2.50 11.57 4.03
C ARG A 250 2.45 10.97 5.44
N GLN A 251 1.76 9.82 5.57
CA GLN A 251 1.63 9.12 6.84
C GLN A 251 2.73 8.04 6.98
N PRO A 252 3.14 7.70 8.22
CA PRO A 252 4.06 6.60 8.46
C PRO A 252 3.48 5.28 7.91
N LEU A 253 4.31 4.47 7.23
CA LEU A 253 3.87 3.21 6.62
C LEU A 253 3.28 2.20 7.62
N PHE A 254 3.68 2.28 8.89
CA PHE A 254 3.22 1.40 9.97
C PHE A 254 2.11 2.02 10.85
N ALA A 255 1.56 3.18 10.48
CA ALA A 255 0.45 3.78 11.19
C ALA A 255 -0.82 2.91 11.07
N ALA A 256 -1.68 2.95 12.09
CA ALA A 256 -3.00 2.32 12.00
C ALA A 256 -3.85 3.00 10.91
N ASP A 257 -4.56 2.21 10.12
CA ASP A 257 -5.36 2.69 9.01
C ASP A 257 -6.75 2.05 9.03
N ARG A 258 -7.79 2.84 8.87
CA ARG A 258 -9.18 2.39 8.73
C ARG A 258 -9.66 2.35 7.27
N GLY A 259 -8.80 2.62 6.31
CA GLY A 259 -9.14 2.65 4.91
C GLY A 259 -9.14 1.29 4.20
N HIS A 260 -8.98 0.16 4.91
CA HIS A 260 -9.00 -1.18 4.33
C HIS A 260 -10.35 -1.49 3.66
N ILE A 261 -10.34 -2.38 2.65
CA ILE A 261 -11.50 -2.74 1.84
C ILE A 261 -12.69 -3.16 2.73
N HIS A 262 -12.43 -4.01 3.74
CA HIS A 262 -13.48 -4.49 4.63
C HIS A 262 -14.09 -3.37 5.51
N HIS A 263 -13.30 -2.41 5.99
CA HIS A 263 -13.81 -1.24 6.72
C HIS A 263 -14.67 -0.35 5.83
N ARG A 264 -14.24 -0.09 4.59
CA ARG A 264 -15.04 0.71 3.64
C ARG A 264 -16.38 0.08 3.29
N LEU A 265 -16.44 -1.25 3.21
CA LEU A 265 -17.69 -1.97 3.02
C LEU A 265 -18.61 -1.87 4.25
N LEU A 266 -18.04 -1.92 5.48
CA LEU A 266 -18.78 -1.68 6.71
C LEU A 266 -19.34 -0.25 6.79
N ASP A 267 -18.52 0.76 6.44
CA ASP A 267 -18.92 2.18 6.42
C ASP A 267 -20.06 2.45 5.43
N ARG A 268 -20.26 1.57 4.43
CA ARG A 268 -21.41 1.60 3.52
C ARG A 268 -22.67 0.90 4.06
N GLY A 269 -22.65 0.50 5.32
CA GLY A 269 -23.81 -0.08 6.01
C GLY A 269 -23.97 -1.60 5.82
N LEU A 270 -22.97 -2.30 5.24
CA LEU A 270 -22.99 -3.75 5.18
C LEU A 270 -22.69 -4.35 6.57
N THR A 271 -23.39 -5.41 6.93
CA THR A 271 -23.08 -6.17 8.16
C THR A 271 -21.77 -6.93 7.99
N PRO A 272 -20.99 -7.20 9.08
CA PRO A 272 -19.74 -7.96 9.02
C PRO A 272 -19.86 -9.26 8.22
N ARG A 273 -20.92 -10.02 8.45
CA ARG A 273 -21.19 -11.26 7.71
C ARG A 273 -21.38 -11.04 6.21
N ARG A 274 -22.09 -9.97 5.81
CA ARG A 274 -22.26 -9.64 4.39
C ARG A 274 -20.96 -9.19 3.74
N VAL A 275 -20.14 -8.43 4.44
CA VAL A 275 -18.80 -8.02 3.97
C VAL A 275 -17.95 -9.25 3.66
N VAL A 276 -17.89 -10.20 4.59
CA VAL A 276 -17.12 -11.44 4.41
C VAL A 276 -17.64 -12.24 3.21
N LEU A 277 -18.95 -12.41 3.07
CA LEU A 277 -19.55 -13.14 1.94
C LEU A 277 -19.29 -12.45 0.58
N VAL A 278 -19.34 -11.12 0.53
CA VAL A 278 -18.97 -10.35 -0.68
C VAL A 278 -17.50 -10.58 -1.04
N LEU A 279 -16.59 -10.51 -0.06
CA LEU A 279 -15.16 -10.75 -0.30
C LEU A 279 -14.88 -12.20 -0.70
N TYR A 280 -15.61 -13.19 -0.16
CA TYR A 280 -15.54 -14.57 -0.62
C TYR A 280 -16.02 -14.72 -2.07
N GLY A 281 -17.09 -14.03 -2.47
CA GLY A 281 -17.55 -13.98 -3.85
C GLY A 281 -16.49 -13.42 -4.80
N LEU A 282 -15.81 -12.36 -4.39
CA LEU A 282 -14.70 -11.77 -5.15
C LEU A 282 -13.49 -12.72 -5.23
N CYS A 283 -13.15 -13.43 -4.14
CA CYS A 283 -12.10 -14.45 -4.14
C CYS A 283 -12.48 -15.62 -5.05
N GLY A 284 -13.75 -16.06 -5.04
CA GLY A 284 -14.26 -17.10 -5.94
C GLY A 284 -14.16 -16.68 -7.41
N LEU A 285 -14.50 -15.44 -7.72
CA LEU A 285 -14.35 -14.89 -9.07
C LEU A 285 -12.87 -14.81 -9.49
N ALA A 286 -12.00 -14.33 -8.62
CA ALA A 286 -10.56 -14.31 -8.85
C ALA A 286 -9.99 -15.72 -9.08
N ALA A 287 -10.47 -16.70 -8.30
CA ALA A 287 -10.15 -18.13 -8.49
C ALA A 287 -10.58 -18.62 -9.86
N ALA A 288 -11.82 -18.29 -10.29
CA ALA A 288 -12.32 -18.67 -11.61
C ALA A 288 -11.45 -18.10 -12.74
N PHE A 289 -11.09 -16.82 -12.69
CA PHE A 289 -10.18 -16.21 -13.66
C PHE A 289 -8.80 -16.90 -13.66
N SER A 290 -8.25 -17.17 -12.48
CA SER A 290 -6.95 -17.85 -12.30
C SER A 290 -6.96 -19.24 -12.95
N LEU A 291 -8.00 -20.06 -12.69
CA LEU A 291 -8.11 -21.41 -13.23
C LEU A 291 -8.41 -21.40 -14.74
N LEU A 292 -9.29 -20.50 -15.19
CA LEU A 292 -9.65 -20.37 -16.60
C LEU A 292 -8.43 -19.99 -17.46
N GLN A 293 -7.56 -19.10 -16.95
CA GLN A 293 -6.30 -18.76 -17.62
C GLN A 293 -5.40 -19.99 -17.80
N GLY A 294 -5.39 -20.93 -16.85
CA GLY A 294 -4.65 -22.19 -16.94
C GLY A 294 -5.19 -23.15 -18.00
N VAL A 295 -6.47 -23.02 -18.40
CA VAL A 295 -7.13 -23.86 -19.42
C VAL A 295 -7.04 -23.22 -20.80
N VAL A 296 -7.31 -21.91 -20.88
CA VAL A 296 -7.48 -21.19 -22.14
C VAL A 296 -6.27 -20.29 -22.41
N HIS A 297 -5.13 -20.92 -22.70
CA HIS A 297 -3.86 -20.21 -22.92
C HIS A 297 -3.91 -19.16 -24.05
N SER A 298 -4.67 -19.42 -25.14
CA SER A 298 -4.79 -18.51 -26.28
C SER A 298 -5.42 -17.15 -25.92
N PHE A 299 -6.23 -17.08 -24.87
CA PHE A 299 -6.92 -15.86 -24.43
C PHE A 299 -6.41 -15.36 -23.06
N ALA A 300 -5.27 -15.86 -22.58
CA ALA A 300 -4.75 -15.52 -21.26
C ALA A 300 -4.59 -14.01 -21.09
N GLY A 301 -4.07 -13.29 -22.10
CA GLY A 301 -3.93 -11.83 -22.06
C GLY A 301 -5.28 -11.10 -21.94
N ALA A 302 -6.31 -11.56 -22.66
CA ALA A 302 -7.65 -10.97 -22.57
C ALA A 302 -8.29 -11.23 -21.20
N LEU A 303 -8.09 -12.41 -20.62
CA LEU A 303 -8.57 -12.74 -19.28
C LEU A 303 -7.89 -11.89 -18.21
N ILE A 304 -6.57 -11.65 -18.32
CA ILE A 304 -5.84 -10.76 -17.42
C ILE A 304 -6.38 -9.33 -17.53
N LEU A 305 -6.55 -8.83 -18.76
CA LEU A 305 -7.10 -7.50 -18.98
C LEU A 305 -8.51 -7.34 -18.38
N LEU A 306 -9.38 -8.33 -18.64
CA LEU A 306 -10.74 -8.34 -18.09
C LEU A 306 -10.72 -8.36 -16.55
N PHE A 307 -9.85 -9.16 -15.95
CA PHE A 307 -9.66 -9.19 -14.50
C PHE A 307 -9.16 -7.84 -13.96
N CYS A 308 -8.18 -7.21 -14.61
CA CYS A 308 -7.70 -5.89 -14.23
C CYS A 308 -8.79 -4.82 -14.31
N VAL A 309 -9.61 -4.84 -15.37
CA VAL A 309 -10.76 -3.92 -15.51
C VAL A 309 -11.76 -4.16 -14.38
N PHE A 310 -12.08 -5.43 -14.08
CA PHE A 310 -12.96 -5.78 -12.98
C PHE A 310 -12.45 -5.26 -11.63
N MET A 311 -11.16 -5.43 -11.35
CA MET A 311 -10.54 -4.93 -10.12
C MET A 311 -10.55 -3.40 -10.05
N LEU A 312 -10.28 -2.70 -11.17
CA LEU A 312 -10.36 -1.24 -11.25
C LEU A 312 -11.78 -0.72 -10.99
N LEU A 313 -12.79 -1.37 -11.56
CA LEU A 313 -14.20 -1.03 -11.28
C LEU A 313 -14.55 -1.23 -9.79
N GLY A 314 -14.03 -2.30 -9.18
CA GLY A 314 -14.17 -2.53 -7.74
C GLY A 314 -13.53 -1.42 -6.89
N ILE A 315 -12.32 -0.97 -7.25
CA ILE A 315 -11.63 0.15 -6.58
C ILE A 315 -12.44 1.44 -6.73
N GLN A 316 -12.92 1.75 -7.94
CA GLN A 316 -13.77 2.92 -8.20
C GLN A 316 -15.07 2.87 -7.40
N TYR A 317 -15.70 1.68 -7.37
CA TYR A 317 -16.91 1.49 -6.56
C TYR A 317 -16.63 1.74 -5.08
N LEU A 318 -15.47 1.39 -4.55
CA LEU A 318 -15.09 1.65 -3.16
C LEU A 318 -14.83 3.15 -2.87
N GLY A 319 -14.73 4.00 -3.89
CA GLY A 319 -14.66 5.46 -3.76
C GLY A 319 -13.43 5.94 -2.99
N TYR A 320 -12.26 5.44 -3.36
CA TYR A 320 -11.00 5.93 -2.83
C TYR A 320 -10.68 7.31 -3.43
N ALA A 321 -10.83 8.37 -2.64
CA ALA A 321 -10.59 9.74 -3.07
C ALA A 321 -9.17 9.98 -3.59
N GLU A 322 -8.20 9.23 -3.06
CA GLU A 322 -6.80 9.28 -3.45
C GLU A 322 -6.58 8.82 -4.90
N PHE A 323 -7.34 7.82 -5.35
CA PHE A 323 -7.27 7.34 -6.74
C PHE A 323 -7.99 8.27 -7.71
N ASP A 324 -9.07 8.90 -7.29
CA ASP A 324 -9.76 9.92 -8.07
C ASP A 324 -8.83 11.13 -8.28
N LEU A 325 -8.14 11.57 -7.23
CA LEU A 325 -7.13 12.61 -7.30
C LEU A 325 -5.93 12.21 -8.18
N ALA A 326 -5.39 11.00 -7.99
CA ALA A 326 -4.28 10.49 -8.80
C ALA A 326 -4.68 10.34 -10.27
N GLY A 327 -5.90 9.87 -10.55
CA GLY A 327 -6.47 9.79 -11.90
C GLY A 327 -6.55 11.18 -12.55
N ARG A 328 -7.08 12.18 -11.85
CA ARG A 328 -7.12 13.56 -12.34
C ARG A 328 -5.72 14.10 -12.61
N LEU A 329 -4.78 13.91 -11.69
CA LEU A 329 -3.39 14.37 -11.87
C LEU A 329 -2.70 13.70 -13.08
N LEU A 330 -2.94 12.42 -13.32
CA LEU A 330 -2.30 11.68 -14.41
C LEU A 330 -2.96 11.93 -15.77
N PHE A 331 -4.31 11.99 -15.82
CA PHE A 331 -5.05 12.03 -17.09
C PHE A 331 -5.54 13.43 -17.49
N SER A 332 -5.67 14.38 -16.56
CA SER A 332 -6.11 15.75 -16.87
C SER A 332 -4.98 16.71 -17.28
N GLY A 333 -3.74 16.24 -17.32
CA GLY A 333 -2.57 17.07 -17.59
C GLY A 333 -2.17 18.02 -16.45
N GLU A 334 -2.85 17.97 -15.32
CA GLU A 334 -2.54 18.80 -14.14
C GLU A 334 -1.15 18.48 -13.56
N PHE A 335 -0.70 17.23 -13.68
CA PHE A 335 0.66 16.86 -13.28
C PHE A 335 1.72 17.61 -14.10
N GLN A 336 1.55 17.66 -15.44
CA GLN A 336 2.46 18.41 -16.30
C GLN A 336 2.44 19.90 -15.99
N ARG A 337 1.25 20.47 -15.74
CA ARG A 337 1.09 21.87 -15.33
C ARG A 337 1.74 22.16 -13.99
N THR A 338 1.62 21.25 -13.01
CA THR A 338 2.25 21.41 -11.70
C THR A 338 3.77 21.32 -11.79
N VAL A 339 4.29 20.36 -12.56
CA VAL A 339 5.74 20.20 -12.77
C VAL A 339 6.32 21.39 -13.53
N SER A 340 5.68 21.85 -14.60
CA SER A 340 6.15 23.03 -15.35
C SER A 340 6.12 24.29 -14.49
N ALA A 341 5.09 24.50 -13.69
CA ALA A 341 5.01 25.64 -12.76
C ALA A 341 6.10 25.60 -11.68
N GLN A 342 6.45 24.43 -11.15
CA GLN A 342 7.59 24.28 -10.22
C GLN A 342 8.94 24.55 -10.91
N LEU A 343 9.10 24.12 -12.17
CA LEU A 343 10.29 24.43 -12.94
C LEU A 343 10.41 25.94 -13.22
N ASP A 344 9.30 26.60 -13.51
CA ASP A 344 9.26 28.06 -13.71
C ASP A 344 9.56 28.83 -12.42
N LEU A 345 9.10 28.37 -11.25
CA LEU A 345 9.52 28.93 -9.96
C LEU A 345 11.02 28.79 -9.71
N ARG A 346 11.61 27.63 -10.04
CA ARG A 346 13.07 27.45 -9.93
C ARG A 346 13.84 28.35 -10.86
N LYS A 347 13.39 28.51 -12.11
CA LYS A 347 13.99 29.44 -13.08
C LYS A 347 13.88 30.88 -12.60
N PHE A 348 12.71 31.27 -12.11
CA PHE A 348 12.50 32.60 -11.52
C PHE A 348 13.45 32.87 -10.37
N ARG A 349 13.56 31.91 -9.42
CA ARG A 349 14.52 32.03 -8.30
C ARG A 349 15.95 32.22 -8.80
N ALA A 350 16.38 31.43 -9.76
CA ALA A 350 17.73 31.52 -10.32
C ALA A 350 17.97 32.86 -11.01
N ALA A 351 17.00 33.34 -11.82
CA ALA A 351 17.07 34.62 -12.48
C ALA A 351 17.11 35.79 -11.49
N LEU A 352 16.25 35.74 -10.46
CA LEU A 352 16.20 36.78 -9.43
C LEU A 352 17.46 36.81 -8.56
N LEU A 353 18.08 35.67 -8.29
CA LEU A 353 19.36 35.57 -7.58
C LEU A 353 20.53 36.05 -8.43
N ALA A 354 20.52 35.85 -9.74
CA ALA A 354 21.55 36.28 -10.66
C ALA A 354 21.51 37.79 -10.97
N ALA A 355 20.32 38.42 -10.87
CA ALA A 355 20.12 39.83 -11.13
C ALA A 355 20.99 40.69 -10.19
N GLY A 356 21.79 41.61 -10.73
CA GLY A 356 22.67 42.49 -9.96
C GLY A 356 22.10 43.90 -9.71
N THR A 357 21.11 44.32 -10.51
CA THR A 357 20.54 45.66 -10.49
C THR A 357 19.01 45.62 -10.29
N PRO A 358 18.36 46.70 -9.78
CA PRO A 358 16.92 46.79 -9.67
C PRO A 358 16.20 46.56 -10.98
N GLY A 359 16.77 47.05 -12.12
CA GLY A 359 16.20 46.83 -13.45
C GLY A 359 16.22 45.34 -13.88
N GLU A 360 17.30 44.61 -13.60
CA GLU A 360 17.36 43.16 -13.89
C GLU A 360 16.40 42.36 -12.97
N CYS A 361 16.24 42.77 -11.71
CA CYS A 361 15.22 42.21 -10.83
C CYS A 361 13.81 42.43 -11.40
N TRP A 362 13.54 43.62 -11.90
CA TRP A 362 12.29 43.95 -12.55
C TRP A 362 12.00 43.05 -13.76
N GLU A 363 12.96 42.88 -14.67
CA GLU A 363 12.78 42.01 -15.82
C GLU A 363 12.45 40.57 -15.42
N ALA A 364 13.18 40.02 -14.45
CA ALA A 364 12.91 38.69 -13.92
C ALA A 364 11.51 38.56 -13.30
N ILE A 365 11.05 39.58 -12.55
CA ILE A 365 9.73 39.59 -11.93
C ILE A 365 8.62 39.76 -12.95
N ARG A 366 8.79 40.65 -13.93
CA ARG A 366 7.85 40.86 -15.03
C ARG A 366 7.65 39.57 -15.81
N ASP A 367 8.76 38.94 -16.27
CA ASP A 367 8.71 37.76 -17.12
C ASP A 367 8.12 36.56 -16.37
N ALA A 368 8.40 36.42 -15.10
CA ALA A 368 7.78 35.42 -14.25
C ALA A 368 6.30 35.74 -14.02
N GLY A 369 5.96 36.98 -13.73
CA GLY A 369 4.59 37.44 -13.53
C GLY A 369 3.68 37.10 -14.70
N VAL A 370 4.13 37.39 -15.93
CA VAL A 370 3.40 37.03 -17.16
C VAL A 370 3.21 35.52 -17.27
N ARG A 371 4.26 34.70 -17.02
CA ARG A 371 4.14 33.23 -17.05
C ARG A 371 3.18 32.70 -16.01
N PHE A 372 3.12 33.31 -14.82
CA PHE A 372 2.16 32.97 -13.75
C PHE A 372 0.78 33.58 -13.95
N GLY A 373 0.51 34.22 -15.09
CA GLY A 373 -0.80 34.71 -15.50
C GLY A 373 -1.23 35.97 -14.77
N PHE A 374 -0.29 36.79 -14.30
CA PHE A 374 -0.57 38.13 -13.80
C PHE A 374 -0.74 39.08 -14.99
N GLN A 375 -1.84 39.83 -14.96
CA GLN A 375 -2.20 40.83 -15.97
C GLN A 375 -1.48 42.15 -15.71
N GLN A 376 -1.26 42.49 -14.43
CA GLN A 376 -0.51 43.66 -14.05
C GLN A 376 0.56 43.27 -13.01
N VAL A 377 1.75 43.79 -13.22
CA VAL A 377 2.88 43.68 -12.30
C VAL A 377 3.46 45.06 -12.09
N ARG A 378 3.45 45.55 -10.87
CA ARG A 378 4.09 46.82 -10.50
C ARG A 378 5.09 46.58 -9.38
N LEU A 379 6.29 47.11 -9.53
CA LEU A 379 7.36 47.03 -8.56
C LEU A 379 7.83 48.42 -8.20
N SER A 380 7.82 48.76 -6.91
CA SER A 380 8.53 49.93 -6.39
C SER A 380 9.77 49.41 -5.62
N LEU A 381 10.96 49.76 -6.09
CA LEU A 381 12.22 49.30 -5.51
C LEU A 381 13.29 50.38 -5.60
N GLY A 382 13.89 50.78 -4.47
CA GLY A 382 14.95 51.76 -4.42
C GLY A 382 14.54 53.17 -4.90
N GLY A 383 13.25 53.51 -4.84
CA GLY A 383 12.73 54.81 -5.29
C GLY A 383 12.30 54.85 -6.75
N GLU A 384 12.55 53.80 -7.51
CA GLU A 384 12.08 53.66 -8.90
C GLU A 384 10.78 52.84 -8.94
N ILE A 385 9.88 53.18 -9.84
CA ILE A 385 8.61 52.51 -10.06
C ILE A 385 8.62 51.89 -11.46
N TYR A 386 8.48 50.61 -11.51
CA TYR A 386 8.34 49.82 -12.73
C TYR A 386 6.89 49.33 -12.83
N ASP A 387 6.31 49.39 -13.99
CA ASP A 387 4.92 49.00 -14.26
C ASP A 387 4.79 48.22 -15.57
N TYR A 388 4.04 47.11 -15.50
CA TYR A 388 3.65 46.31 -16.66
C TYR A 388 2.16 46.08 -16.60
N CYS A 389 1.48 46.39 -17.70
CA CYS A 389 0.05 46.10 -17.88
C CYS A 389 -0.13 45.31 -19.18
N GLY A 390 -0.84 44.18 -19.08
CA GLY A 390 -1.16 43.33 -20.24
C GLY A 390 -2.25 43.94 -21.13
N ASP A 391 -2.57 43.22 -22.20
CA ASP A 391 -3.41 43.72 -23.31
C ASP A 391 -4.89 43.92 -22.97
N ASP A 392 -5.40 43.38 -21.84
CA ASP A 392 -6.84 43.52 -21.51
C ASP A 392 -7.04 43.93 -20.01
N PRO A 393 -6.91 45.23 -19.71
CA PRO A 393 -7.04 45.76 -18.35
C PRO A 393 -8.46 45.76 -17.79
N GLU A 394 -9.52 45.54 -18.58
CA GLU A 394 -10.90 45.61 -18.16
C GLU A 394 -11.46 44.30 -17.61
N THR A 395 -10.72 43.20 -17.73
CA THR A 395 -11.17 41.93 -17.12
C THR A 395 -11.18 42.00 -15.59
N PRO A 396 -12.24 41.50 -14.93
CA PRO A 396 -12.31 41.44 -13.49
C PRO A 396 -11.13 40.68 -12.88
N ALA A 397 -10.32 41.38 -12.07
CA ALA A 397 -9.09 40.84 -11.50
C ALA A 397 -9.06 41.13 -9.98
N TRP A 398 -8.40 40.22 -9.25
CA TRP A 398 -8.02 40.48 -7.88
C TRP A 398 -6.59 41.03 -7.84
N THR A 399 -6.31 41.89 -6.87
CA THR A 399 -5.00 42.55 -6.72
C THR A 399 -4.39 42.20 -5.37
N LEU A 400 -3.12 41.83 -5.38
CA LEU A 400 -2.32 41.56 -4.18
C LEU A 400 -1.19 42.58 -4.08
N ARG A 401 -1.15 43.31 -2.94
CA ARG A 401 -0.04 44.20 -2.60
C ARG A 401 0.90 43.50 -1.61
N ILE A 402 2.18 43.38 -1.97
CA ILE A 402 3.21 42.70 -1.22
C ILE A 402 4.16 43.78 -0.69
N PRO A 403 4.20 44.06 0.62
CA PRO A 403 5.21 44.95 1.17
C PRO A 403 6.59 44.27 1.15
N LEU A 404 7.58 44.95 0.64
CA LEU A 404 9.00 44.49 0.58
C LEU A 404 9.83 45.21 1.64
N SER A 405 9.52 46.49 1.86
CA SER A 405 10.13 47.34 2.93
C SER A 405 9.16 48.48 3.27
N ASN A 406 9.57 49.45 4.13
CA ASN A 406 8.77 50.59 4.48
C ASN A 406 8.37 51.50 3.29
N ARG A 407 9.15 51.46 2.22
CA ARG A 407 8.88 52.27 0.99
C ARG A 407 8.72 51.43 -0.27
N ASP A 408 9.21 50.18 -0.26
CA ASP A 408 9.20 49.31 -1.42
C ASP A 408 8.04 48.32 -1.34
N TYR A 409 7.41 48.07 -2.47
CA TYR A 409 6.28 47.15 -2.58
C TYR A 409 6.18 46.57 -4.00
N ALA A 410 5.55 45.41 -4.11
CA ALA A 410 5.09 44.86 -5.34
C ALA A 410 3.56 44.76 -5.38
N VAL A 411 2.95 45.06 -6.52
CA VAL A 411 1.52 44.88 -6.77
C VAL A 411 1.34 43.93 -7.94
N LEU A 412 0.58 42.89 -7.71
CA LEU A 412 0.27 41.86 -8.69
C LEU A 412 -1.24 41.78 -8.88
N SER A 413 -1.72 41.96 -10.11
CA SER A 413 -3.14 41.82 -10.43
C SER A 413 -3.34 40.63 -11.37
N ARG A 414 -4.33 39.79 -11.07
CA ARG A 414 -4.59 38.57 -11.80
C ARG A 414 -6.09 38.39 -12.09
N PRO A 415 -6.47 38.01 -13.34
CA PRO A 415 -7.86 37.75 -13.69
C PRO A 415 -8.41 36.53 -12.90
N PHE A 416 -9.69 36.58 -12.51
CA PHE A 416 -10.37 35.44 -11.87
C PHE A 416 -10.42 34.21 -12.77
N ALA A 417 -10.46 34.39 -14.08
CA ALA A 417 -10.51 33.32 -15.10
C ALA A 417 -9.14 32.83 -15.56
N SER A 418 -8.05 33.07 -14.79
CA SER A 418 -6.70 32.64 -15.18
C SER A 418 -6.58 31.11 -15.23
N SER A 419 -5.96 30.58 -16.31
CA SER A 419 -5.71 29.15 -16.52
C SER A 419 -4.57 28.56 -15.66
N VAL A 420 -3.76 29.40 -15.02
CA VAL A 420 -2.64 28.98 -14.15
C VAL A 420 -3.18 28.57 -12.79
N LEU A 421 -2.58 27.53 -12.19
CA LEU A 421 -3.00 26.98 -10.90
C LEU A 421 -2.94 28.03 -9.76
N PRO A 422 -4.06 28.34 -9.08
CA PRO A 422 -4.08 29.33 -7.99
C PRO A 422 -3.10 29.01 -6.84
N MET A 423 -2.82 27.74 -6.60
CA MET A 423 -1.91 27.26 -5.54
C MET A 423 -0.43 27.67 -5.76
N MET A 424 -0.06 28.16 -6.97
CA MET A 424 1.29 28.63 -7.25
C MET A 424 1.53 30.09 -6.89
N VAL A 425 0.48 30.84 -6.59
CA VAL A 425 0.58 32.27 -6.25
C VAL A 425 1.33 32.45 -4.93
N ALA A 426 0.98 31.71 -3.89
CA ALA A 426 1.63 31.82 -2.58
C ALA A 426 3.14 31.49 -2.66
N PRO A 427 3.58 30.35 -3.24
CA PRO A 427 5.00 30.07 -3.43
C PRO A 427 5.75 31.14 -4.25
N PHE A 428 5.11 31.73 -5.26
CA PHE A 428 5.71 32.82 -6.03
C PHE A 428 5.91 34.07 -5.19
N VAL A 429 4.91 34.47 -4.42
CA VAL A 429 4.95 35.61 -3.53
C VAL A 429 6.00 35.44 -2.42
N ASP A 430 6.04 34.28 -1.78
CA ASP A 430 7.01 33.96 -0.73
C ASP A 430 8.43 34.01 -1.26
N LEU A 431 8.67 33.46 -2.44
CA LEU A 431 9.97 33.45 -3.09
C LEU A 431 10.41 34.86 -3.48
N LEU A 432 9.51 35.66 -4.02
CA LEU A 432 9.77 37.08 -4.34
C LEU A 432 10.14 37.86 -3.09
N ARG A 433 9.36 37.75 -2.02
CA ARG A 433 9.59 38.44 -0.74
C ARG A 433 10.94 38.04 -0.12
N GLN A 434 11.21 36.72 0.00
CA GLN A 434 12.43 36.22 0.60
C GLN A 434 13.69 36.65 -0.19
N THR A 435 13.66 36.51 -1.52
CA THR A 435 14.86 36.79 -2.33
C THR A 435 15.16 38.28 -2.41
N LEU A 436 14.13 39.17 -2.44
CA LEU A 436 14.35 40.61 -2.44
C LEU A 436 14.81 41.10 -1.05
N ALA A 437 14.30 40.55 0.05
CA ALA A 437 14.77 40.86 1.39
C ALA A 437 16.25 40.46 1.63
N GLU A 438 16.67 39.33 1.04
CA GLU A 438 18.07 38.89 1.09
C GLU A 438 19.00 39.81 0.27
N LYS A 439 18.54 40.31 -0.88
CA LYS A 439 19.35 41.12 -1.78
C LYS A 439 19.47 42.61 -1.38
N PHE A 440 18.42 43.15 -0.78
CA PHE A 440 18.34 44.56 -0.39
C PHE A 440 18.10 44.70 1.11
N PRO A 441 19.08 44.32 1.98
CA PRO A 441 18.89 44.24 3.42
C PRO A 441 18.71 45.61 4.09
N GLU A 442 19.16 46.71 3.48
CA GLU A 442 18.97 48.07 4.04
C GLU A 442 17.49 48.49 4.08
N SER A 443 16.65 47.83 3.32
CA SER A 443 15.19 48.01 3.34
C SER A 443 14.52 47.31 4.54
N ALA A 444 15.10 46.30 5.13
CA ALA A 444 14.52 45.46 6.18
C ALA A 444 14.81 45.94 7.62
N THR A 445 15.84 46.74 7.83
CA THR A 445 16.31 47.15 9.19
C THR A 445 15.49 48.31 9.82
N ALA A 446 14.60 48.96 9.08
CA ALA A 446 13.77 50.06 9.60
C ALA A 446 12.56 49.62 10.45
N GLU A 447 12.14 48.36 10.41
CA GLU A 447 10.99 47.85 11.19
C GLU A 447 11.36 47.50 12.65
N ALA A 448 12.59 47.15 12.95
CA ALA A 448 13.00 46.82 14.31
C ALA A 448 13.10 48.04 15.26
N GLY A 449 13.22 49.23 14.70
CA GLY A 449 13.32 50.47 15.48
C GLY A 449 11.96 51.12 15.90
N SER A 450 10.88 50.89 15.17
CA SER A 450 9.60 51.57 15.44
C SER A 450 8.65 50.78 16.36
N ALA A 451 8.84 49.46 16.48
CA ALA A 451 8.04 48.60 17.36
C ALA A 451 8.40 48.76 18.87
N VAL A 452 9.53 49.34 19.18
CA VAL A 452 9.96 49.58 20.58
C VAL A 452 9.47 50.94 21.13
N SER A 453 9.02 51.82 20.26
CA SER A 453 8.56 53.20 20.68
C SER A 453 7.07 53.29 21.03
N LEU A 454 6.25 52.30 20.67
CA LEU A 454 4.78 52.30 20.95
C LEU A 454 4.40 51.55 22.24
N ALA A 455 5.36 51.03 22.99
CA ALA A 455 5.15 50.37 24.30
C ALA A 455 5.52 51.27 25.52
N ARG A 456 5.69 52.58 25.33
CA ARG A 456 5.89 53.56 26.40
C ARG A 456 5.13 54.86 26.14
N GLU A 457 3.82 54.79 26.13
CA GLU A 457 2.91 55.87 26.52
C GLU A 457 1.62 55.30 27.08
#